data_70e0f25860211c6a6a75f9a07ac982e7
#
_entry.id   70e0f25860211c6a6a75f9a07ac982e7
#
_cell.length_a   1.000
_cell.length_b   1.000
_cell.length_c   1.000
_cell.angle_alpha   90.00
_cell.angle_beta   90.00
_cell.angle_gamma   90.00
#
_symmetry.space_group_name_H-M   'P 1'
#
loop_
_entity.id
_entity.type
_entity.pdbx_description
1 polymer ?
#
loop_
_entity_poly.entity_id
_entity_poly.type
_entity_poly.pdbx_seq_one_letter_code
_entity_poly.pdbx_strand_id
1 'polypeptide(L)'
;MAIMVCLTFGLTTTSFAQVRIDKNKSYKAAWKINTYELKLDANDGRGIIENRKVKYKDSYGKLPDINRDYYDLIGWFDSPDGGQQVSKDTKMAASDTTIYAHWQARYVDVDCTNYVGVYDGQPHQPSVTTNIPGVTFTYGTSDGNYNMSSMPTFTDAGNYTVYWQATHSDCLTTTGSVNVTIEKAEAWMSIDTSNGYIAVSSNSEGTISATSSNTSIVNNVAIEGRSVKVLPTKYGSAGTVDITVNVGETKNYKSISAVQSVTVSSRLIPGNTTWWNPDGEYSYGYL
;
A
#
# COMPACT_ATOMS: atom_id res chain seq x y z
N MET A 1 67.80 -57.88 -16.24
CA MET A 1 66.63 -57.59 -17.07
C MET A 1 65.78 -56.60 -16.31
N ALA A 2 65.69 -55.35 -16.79
CA ALA A 2 64.83 -54.33 -16.18
C ALA A 2 63.43 -54.41 -16.78
N ILE A 3 62.41 -54.68 -15.97
CA ILE A 3 61.04 -54.66 -16.40
C ILE A 3 60.51 -53.21 -16.18
N MET A 4 60.19 -52.55 -17.28
CA MET A 4 59.61 -51.23 -17.28
C MET A 4 58.09 -51.39 -17.10
N VAL A 5 57.53 -51.01 -15.95
CA VAL A 5 56.09 -50.99 -15.74
C VAL A 5 55.63 -49.55 -16.03
N CYS A 6 54.98 -49.37 -17.15
CA CYS A 6 54.37 -48.10 -17.49
C CYS A 6 52.94 -48.08 -16.97
N LEU A 7 52.64 -47.27 -15.96
CA LEU A 7 51.31 -47.04 -15.42
C LEU A 7 50.84 -45.65 -15.91
N THR A 8 50.10 -45.63 -17.04
CA THR A 8 49.46 -44.43 -17.51
C THR A 8 48.10 -44.26 -16.80
N PHE A 9 48.02 -43.36 -15.87
CA PHE A 9 46.76 -42.80 -15.39
C PHE A 9 46.68 -41.34 -15.85
N GLY A 10 45.87 -41.07 -16.80
CA GLY A 10 45.27 -39.81 -17.25
C GLY A 10 45.82 -38.45 -16.80
N LEU A 11 47.15 -38.27 -16.77
CA LEU A 11 47.81 -36.99 -16.44
C LEU A 11 48.95 -36.73 -17.40
N THR A 12 49.05 -35.52 -17.90
CA THR A 12 49.97 -35.02 -18.92
C THR A 12 51.46 -34.93 -18.47
N THR A 13 51.86 -35.56 -17.39
CA THR A 13 53.26 -35.70 -17.01
C THR A 13 53.62 -37.16 -16.73
N THR A 14 54.33 -37.78 -17.66
CA THR A 14 54.94 -39.10 -17.50
C THR A 14 56.18 -38.99 -16.60
N SER A 15 56.08 -39.35 -15.34
CA SER A 15 57.29 -39.61 -14.54
C SER A 15 57.61 -41.08 -14.60
N PHE A 16 58.75 -41.36 -15.21
CA PHE A 16 59.30 -42.73 -15.27
C PHE A 16 60.13 -43.00 -13.99
N ALA A 17 59.64 -43.91 -13.13
CA ALA A 17 60.45 -44.41 -12.03
C ALA A 17 61.14 -45.72 -12.46
N GLN A 18 62.44 -45.77 -12.56
CA GLN A 18 63.21 -46.98 -12.71
C GLN A 18 63.26 -47.71 -11.35
N VAL A 19 62.50 -48.81 -11.24
CA VAL A 19 62.59 -49.68 -10.06
C VAL A 19 63.56 -50.83 -10.37
N ARG A 20 64.72 -50.87 -9.67
CA ARG A 20 65.61 -52.04 -9.65
C ARG A 20 64.94 -53.10 -8.78
N ILE A 21 64.55 -54.23 -9.40
CA ILE A 21 63.95 -55.34 -8.68
C ILE A 21 65.05 -56.24 -8.15
N ASP A 22 65.21 -56.25 -6.83
CA ASP A 22 66.02 -57.24 -6.13
C ASP A 22 65.15 -58.47 -5.92
N LYS A 23 65.60 -59.65 -6.41
CA LYS A 23 64.85 -60.90 -6.41
C LYS A 23 64.51 -61.43 -4.99
N ASN A 24 65.14 -60.87 -3.97
CA ASN A 24 64.96 -61.28 -2.56
C ASN A 24 64.16 -60.28 -1.74
N LYS A 25 63.58 -59.25 -2.35
CA LYS A 25 62.78 -58.26 -1.63
C LYS A 25 61.37 -58.17 -2.19
N SER A 26 60.36 -58.18 -1.27
CA SER A 26 58.98 -57.91 -1.66
C SER A 26 58.75 -56.40 -1.67
N TYR A 27 58.29 -55.90 -2.81
CA TYR A 27 57.94 -54.49 -2.99
C TYR A 27 56.45 -54.32 -2.82
N LYS A 28 55.98 -53.45 -1.93
CA LYS A 28 54.59 -53.06 -1.84
C LYS A 28 54.43 -51.72 -2.56
N ALA A 29 53.50 -51.67 -3.50
CA ALA A 29 53.13 -50.42 -4.15
C ALA A 29 52.45 -49.49 -3.11
N ALA A 30 53.02 -48.32 -2.87
CA ALA A 30 52.42 -47.30 -2.05
C ALA A 30 51.73 -46.28 -2.97
N TRP A 31 50.41 -46.31 -3.00
CA TRP A 31 49.60 -45.37 -3.78
C TRP A 31 49.37 -44.11 -2.94
N LYS A 32 49.70 -42.95 -3.49
CA LYS A 32 49.34 -41.63 -2.91
C LYS A 32 48.18 -41.08 -3.67
N ILE A 33 47.06 -40.88 -3.01
CA ILE A 33 45.91 -40.24 -3.63
C ILE A 33 46.24 -38.74 -3.88
N ASN A 34 46.05 -38.28 -5.11
CA ASN A 34 46.27 -36.88 -5.48
C ASN A 34 45.25 -35.97 -4.75
N THR A 35 45.70 -34.76 -4.42
CA THR A 35 44.92 -33.73 -3.76
C THR A 35 44.86 -32.56 -4.72
N TYR A 36 43.68 -31.99 -4.88
CA TYR A 36 43.41 -30.84 -5.73
C TYR A 36 42.85 -29.69 -4.95
N GLU A 37 42.95 -28.49 -5.48
CA GLU A 37 42.37 -27.29 -4.89
C GLU A 37 40.90 -27.16 -5.23
N LEU A 38 40.06 -26.98 -4.21
CA LEU A 38 38.68 -26.56 -4.34
C LEU A 38 38.60 -25.09 -3.91
N LYS A 39 38.28 -24.22 -4.85
CA LYS A 39 38.12 -22.77 -4.66
C LYS A 39 36.64 -22.45 -4.62
N LEU A 40 36.24 -21.65 -3.65
CA LEU A 40 34.87 -21.17 -3.48
C LEU A 40 34.85 -19.67 -3.78
N ASP A 41 34.19 -19.30 -4.84
CA ASP A 41 34.01 -17.92 -5.27
C ASP A 41 32.62 -17.41 -4.87
N ALA A 42 32.58 -16.31 -4.14
CA ALA A 42 31.32 -15.68 -3.72
C ALA A 42 30.48 -15.18 -4.89
N ASN A 43 31.08 -15.00 -6.08
CA ASN A 43 30.42 -14.56 -7.31
C ASN A 43 29.58 -13.26 -7.12
N ASP A 44 30.13 -12.34 -6.33
CA ASP A 44 29.52 -11.05 -6.00
C ASP A 44 30.53 -9.89 -5.99
N GLY A 45 31.68 -10.11 -6.60
CA GLY A 45 32.80 -9.15 -6.66
C GLY A 45 33.84 -9.33 -5.56
N ARG A 46 33.58 -10.11 -4.49
CA ARG A 46 34.57 -10.43 -3.45
C ARG A 46 35.63 -11.44 -3.94
N GLY A 47 35.31 -12.23 -4.97
CA GLY A 47 36.17 -13.28 -5.49
C GLY A 47 36.23 -14.52 -4.61
N ILE A 48 37.39 -15.21 -4.61
CA ILE A 48 37.59 -16.45 -3.86
C ILE A 48 37.58 -16.15 -2.34
N ILE A 49 36.62 -16.70 -1.66
CA ILE A 49 36.42 -16.53 -0.20
C ILE A 49 37.00 -17.71 0.61
N GLU A 50 37.16 -18.86 -0.03
CA GLU A 50 37.73 -20.05 0.59
C GLU A 50 38.52 -20.86 -0.45
N ASN A 51 39.67 -21.40 -0.02
CA ASN A 51 40.46 -22.35 -0.82
C ASN A 51 40.87 -23.51 0.08
N ARG A 52 40.54 -24.73 -0.29
CA ARG A 52 40.85 -25.94 0.47
C ARG A 52 41.34 -27.08 -0.40
N LYS A 53 42.16 -27.96 0.17
CA LYS A 53 42.70 -29.15 -0.51
C LYS A 53 41.76 -30.32 -0.26
N VAL A 54 41.28 -30.95 -1.34
CA VAL A 54 40.40 -32.12 -1.28
C VAL A 54 41.05 -33.25 -2.09
N LYS A 55 41.05 -34.48 -1.54
CA LYS A 55 41.56 -35.62 -2.23
C LYS A 55 40.66 -36.02 -3.41
N TYR A 56 41.25 -36.56 -4.45
CA TYR A 56 40.50 -37.10 -5.56
C TYR A 56 39.43 -38.08 -5.10
N LYS A 57 38.20 -37.96 -5.57
CA LYS A 57 37.02 -38.73 -5.20
C LYS A 57 36.51 -38.53 -3.77
N ASP A 58 37.16 -37.75 -2.90
CA ASP A 58 36.54 -37.32 -1.65
C ASP A 58 35.42 -36.31 -1.91
N SER A 59 34.47 -36.19 -1.00
CA SER A 59 33.42 -35.22 -1.10
C SER A 59 33.94 -33.81 -0.82
N TYR A 60 33.28 -32.80 -1.39
CA TYR A 60 33.61 -31.39 -1.14
C TYR A 60 33.54 -31.02 0.35
N GLY A 61 32.65 -31.69 1.12
CA GLY A 61 32.39 -31.37 2.51
C GLY A 61 31.45 -30.18 2.64
N LYS A 62 31.29 -29.71 3.87
CA LYS A 62 30.35 -28.60 4.18
C LYS A 62 30.70 -27.38 3.32
N LEU A 63 29.73 -26.91 2.55
CA LEU A 63 29.81 -25.65 1.82
C LEU A 63 29.33 -24.51 2.75
N PRO A 64 30.00 -23.36 2.73
CA PRO A 64 29.65 -22.25 3.59
C PRO A 64 28.29 -21.65 3.20
N ASP A 65 27.56 -21.23 4.22
CA ASP A 65 26.44 -20.31 4.08
C ASP A 65 27.02 -18.90 4.18
N ILE A 66 26.80 -18.09 3.13
CA ILE A 66 27.37 -16.75 2.99
C ILE A 66 26.26 -15.74 2.75
N ASN A 67 26.48 -14.51 3.20
CA ASN A 67 25.52 -13.42 3.05
C ASN A 67 25.93 -12.45 1.95
N ARG A 68 24.94 -11.95 1.24
CA ARG A 68 25.00 -10.81 0.35
C ARG A 68 23.76 -9.94 0.61
N ASP A 69 23.98 -8.64 0.82
CA ASP A 69 22.87 -7.72 1.08
C ASP A 69 21.87 -7.77 -0.07
N TYR A 70 20.59 -7.83 0.28
CA TYR A 70 19.45 -7.87 -0.65
C TYR A 70 19.33 -9.12 -1.51
N TYR A 71 20.13 -10.17 -1.25
CA TYR A 71 20.10 -11.43 -2.01
C TYR A 71 19.96 -12.64 -1.09
N ASP A 72 19.33 -13.68 -1.60
CA ASP A 72 19.32 -15.01 -1.01
C ASP A 72 20.33 -15.91 -1.74
N LEU A 73 21.10 -16.69 -0.99
CA LEU A 73 21.99 -17.71 -1.55
C LEU A 73 21.14 -18.87 -2.11
N ILE A 74 21.15 -19.08 -3.43
CA ILE A 74 20.49 -20.23 -4.06
C ILE A 74 21.29 -21.50 -3.79
N GLY A 75 22.61 -21.39 -3.77
CA GLY A 75 23.53 -22.50 -3.58
C GLY A 75 24.84 -22.29 -4.30
N TRP A 76 25.63 -23.36 -4.36
CA TRP A 76 26.93 -23.40 -5.03
C TRP A 76 26.82 -24.15 -6.37
N PHE A 77 27.49 -23.67 -7.40
CA PHE A 77 27.40 -24.17 -8.77
C PHE A 77 28.81 -24.34 -9.37
N ASP A 78 28.92 -25.17 -10.40
CA ASP A 78 30.19 -25.44 -11.11
C ASP A 78 30.55 -24.38 -12.16
N SER A 79 29.71 -23.40 -12.36
CA SER A 79 29.90 -22.27 -13.29
C SER A 79 29.46 -20.96 -12.63
N PRO A 80 30.07 -19.82 -12.96
CA PRO A 80 29.67 -18.50 -12.43
C PRO A 80 28.30 -18.08 -12.95
N ASP A 81 27.85 -18.59 -14.09
CA ASP A 81 26.55 -18.35 -14.69
C ASP A 81 25.98 -19.66 -15.21
N GLY A 82 24.76 -20.00 -14.81
CA GLY A 82 24.14 -21.31 -15.09
C GLY A 82 24.88 -22.45 -14.39
N GLY A 83 25.18 -23.53 -15.13
CA GLY A 83 25.88 -24.71 -14.62
C GLY A 83 25.01 -25.63 -13.78
N GLN A 84 25.65 -26.60 -13.11
CA GLN A 84 24.98 -27.57 -12.23
C GLN A 84 25.24 -27.23 -10.76
N GLN A 85 24.20 -27.35 -9.97
CA GLN A 85 24.32 -27.15 -8.53
C GLN A 85 25.17 -28.27 -7.91
N VAL A 86 26.12 -27.89 -7.09
CA VAL A 86 26.99 -28.80 -6.33
C VAL A 86 26.57 -28.82 -4.86
N SER A 87 26.89 -29.92 -4.19
CA SER A 87 26.54 -30.12 -2.78
C SER A 87 27.78 -30.55 -1.97
N LYS A 88 27.59 -30.67 -0.65
CA LYS A 88 28.62 -31.23 0.24
C LYS A 88 29.08 -32.64 -0.18
N ASP A 89 28.25 -33.40 -0.88
CA ASP A 89 28.51 -34.78 -1.28
C ASP A 89 29.10 -34.89 -2.69
N THR A 90 29.21 -33.78 -3.43
CA THR A 90 29.85 -33.70 -4.75
C THR A 90 31.32 -34.16 -4.63
N LYS A 91 31.76 -35.00 -5.57
CA LYS A 91 33.07 -35.62 -5.53
C LYS A 91 34.11 -34.79 -6.27
N MET A 92 35.30 -34.66 -5.64
CA MET A 92 36.44 -33.96 -6.24
C MET A 92 36.92 -34.62 -7.51
N ALA A 93 36.95 -33.85 -8.59
CA ALA A 93 37.49 -34.27 -9.87
C ALA A 93 39.02 -34.39 -9.82
N ALA A 94 39.64 -34.93 -10.90
CA ALA A 94 41.09 -35.05 -11.05
C ALA A 94 41.74 -33.73 -11.53
N SER A 95 41.23 -32.58 -11.06
CA SER A 95 41.73 -31.25 -11.38
C SER A 95 41.35 -30.26 -10.30
N ASP A 96 42.07 -29.15 -10.22
CA ASP A 96 41.64 -28.00 -9.43
C ASP A 96 40.29 -27.49 -9.96
N THR A 97 39.41 -27.16 -9.04
CA THR A 97 38.01 -26.81 -9.33
C THR A 97 37.64 -25.53 -8.60
N THR A 98 36.92 -24.65 -9.31
CA THR A 98 36.25 -23.50 -8.69
C THR A 98 34.76 -23.70 -8.73
N ILE A 99 34.10 -23.42 -7.62
CA ILE A 99 32.64 -23.40 -7.51
C ILE A 99 32.21 -21.99 -7.14
N TYR A 100 31.00 -21.62 -7.57
CA TYR A 100 30.49 -20.25 -7.54
C TYR A 100 29.17 -20.18 -6.78
N ALA A 101 29.03 -19.19 -5.90
CA ALA A 101 27.74 -18.92 -5.29
C ALA A 101 26.78 -18.32 -6.34
N HIS A 102 25.53 -18.79 -6.34
CA HIS A 102 24.44 -18.16 -7.08
C HIS A 102 23.46 -17.46 -6.14
N TRP A 103 22.97 -16.30 -6.60
CA TRP A 103 22.19 -15.40 -5.80
C TRP A 103 20.85 -15.07 -6.44
N GLN A 104 19.80 -15.01 -5.64
CA GLN A 104 18.49 -14.52 -6.01
C GLN A 104 18.26 -13.16 -5.35
N ALA A 105 18.05 -12.11 -6.15
CA ALA A 105 17.67 -10.81 -5.61
C ALA A 105 16.32 -10.90 -4.88
N ARG A 106 16.22 -10.23 -3.73
CA ARG A 106 14.97 -10.08 -2.97
C ARG A 106 14.14 -8.94 -3.53
N TYR A 107 12.86 -8.99 -3.29
CA TYR A 107 11.98 -7.86 -3.51
C TYR A 107 12.24 -6.76 -2.46
N VAL A 108 11.95 -5.50 -2.83
CA VAL A 108 11.93 -4.42 -1.84
C VAL A 108 10.85 -4.73 -0.80
N ASP A 109 11.22 -4.76 0.47
CA ASP A 109 10.28 -4.91 1.58
C ASP A 109 9.65 -3.55 1.91
N VAL A 110 8.30 -3.52 1.96
CA VAL A 110 7.53 -2.27 2.06
C VAL A 110 6.43 -2.41 3.10
N ASP A 111 6.45 -1.48 4.06
CA ASP A 111 5.40 -1.32 5.06
C ASP A 111 4.35 -0.33 4.57
N CYS A 112 3.08 -0.74 4.62
CA CYS A 112 1.94 0.06 4.18
C CYS A 112 0.92 0.24 5.30
N THR A 113 0.42 1.46 5.47
CA THR A 113 -0.66 1.76 6.42
C THR A 113 -1.73 2.61 5.73
N ASN A 114 -2.96 2.10 5.70
CA ASN A 114 -4.12 2.82 5.22
C ASN A 114 -4.41 4.03 6.12
N TYR A 115 -4.97 5.08 5.52
CA TYR A 115 -5.57 6.16 6.29
C TYR A 115 -7.08 5.95 6.41
N VAL A 116 -7.62 6.13 7.61
CA VAL A 116 -9.07 6.19 7.88
C VAL A 116 -9.32 7.36 8.82
N GLY A 117 -10.20 8.26 8.42
CA GLY A 117 -10.56 9.44 9.21
C GLY A 117 -11.90 10.02 8.80
N VAL A 118 -12.32 11.08 9.49
CA VAL A 118 -13.53 11.85 9.18
C VAL A 118 -13.11 13.16 8.51
N TYR A 119 -13.90 13.65 7.58
CA TYR A 119 -13.66 14.92 6.91
C TYR A 119 -13.46 16.07 7.90
N ASP A 120 -12.33 16.75 7.82
CA ASP A 120 -11.94 17.89 8.65
C ASP A 120 -11.47 19.10 7.83
N GLY A 121 -11.53 19.01 6.49
CA GLY A 121 -11.08 20.03 5.56
C GLY A 121 -9.57 20.05 5.33
N GLN A 122 -8.80 19.13 5.94
CA GLN A 122 -7.36 19.01 5.76
C GLN A 122 -7.00 17.89 4.77
N PRO A 123 -5.84 17.99 4.09
CA PRO A 123 -5.36 16.95 3.21
C PRO A 123 -4.80 15.76 4.03
N HIS A 124 -5.20 14.56 3.67
CA HIS A 124 -4.76 13.31 4.26
C HIS A 124 -4.11 12.40 3.23
N GLN A 125 -3.18 11.57 3.68
CA GLN A 125 -2.48 10.58 2.85
C GLN A 125 -2.24 9.29 3.63
N PRO A 126 -2.05 8.15 2.95
CA PRO A 126 -1.65 6.90 3.57
C PRO A 126 -0.14 6.92 3.85
N SER A 127 0.38 5.87 4.46
CA SER A 127 1.82 5.67 4.64
C SER A 127 2.32 4.50 3.82
N VAL A 128 3.46 4.72 3.12
CA VAL A 128 4.21 3.68 2.42
C VAL A 128 5.68 3.94 2.72
N THR A 129 6.31 3.00 3.41
CA THR A 129 7.69 3.14 3.91
C THR A 129 8.49 1.85 3.72
N THR A 130 9.80 1.95 3.86
CA THR A 130 10.71 0.81 3.89
C THR A 130 11.88 1.11 4.82
N ASN A 131 12.50 0.07 5.36
CA ASN A 131 13.75 0.17 6.09
C ASN A 131 14.99 0.00 5.20
N ILE A 132 14.82 -0.24 3.89
CA ILE A 132 15.91 -0.41 2.92
C ILE A 132 16.37 0.98 2.45
N PRO A 133 17.64 1.39 2.72
CA PRO A 133 18.17 2.66 2.25
C PRO A 133 18.24 2.72 0.72
N GLY A 134 18.06 3.90 0.13
CA GLY A 134 18.22 4.12 -1.31
C GLY A 134 17.04 3.68 -2.18
N VAL A 135 15.95 3.20 -1.58
CA VAL A 135 14.71 2.89 -2.31
C VAL A 135 14.06 4.18 -2.80
N THR A 136 13.64 4.16 -4.05
CA THR A 136 12.84 5.23 -4.67
C THR A 136 11.39 4.76 -4.79
N PHE A 137 10.46 5.59 -4.29
CA PHE A 137 9.02 5.38 -4.47
C PHE A 137 8.47 6.26 -5.57
N THR A 138 7.59 5.70 -6.39
CA THR A 138 6.71 6.41 -7.30
C THR A 138 5.27 5.98 -7.08
N TYR A 139 4.32 6.88 -7.35
CA TYR A 139 2.92 6.70 -7.00
C TYR A 139 2.00 6.96 -8.18
N GLY A 140 0.75 6.54 -8.06
CA GLY A 140 -0.31 6.78 -9.03
C GLY A 140 -1.69 6.57 -8.45
N THR A 141 -2.72 7.04 -9.17
CA THR A 141 -4.13 6.87 -8.82
C THR A 141 -4.84 5.80 -9.65
N SER A 142 -4.08 5.11 -10.51
CA SER A 142 -4.55 3.95 -11.29
C SER A 142 -3.46 2.89 -11.34
N ASP A 143 -3.86 1.62 -11.35
CA ASP A 143 -2.95 0.49 -11.38
C ASP A 143 -2.04 0.52 -12.61
N GLY A 144 -0.77 0.21 -12.40
CA GLY A 144 0.26 0.20 -13.44
C GLY A 144 0.75 1.58 -13.89
N ASN A 145 0.21 2.66 -13.37
CA ASN A 145 0.63 4.03 -13.69
C ASN A 145 1.23 4.73 -12.47
N TYR A 146 2.57 4.75 -12.40
CA TYR A 146 3.35 5.28 -11.27
C TYR A 146 4.09 6.56 -11.67
N ASN A 147 3.35 7.58 -12.13
CA ASN A 147 3.90 8.81 -12.72
C ASN A 147 4.10 9.97 -11.73
N MET A 148 3.82 9.77 -10.45
CA MET A 148 3.94 10.77 -9.40
C MET A 148 5.17 10.49 -8.54
N SER A 149 6.00 11.52 -8.30
CA SER A 149 7.18 11.43 -7.43
C SER A 149 6.88 11.66 -5.95
N SER A 150 5.69 12.12 -5.62
CA SER A 150 5.24 12.36 -4.25
C SER A 150 3.91 11.66 -4.00
N MET A 151 3.69 11.25 -2.73
CA MET A 151 2.43 10.65 -2.29
C MET A 151 1.26 11.62 -2.53
N PRO A 152 0.19 11.21 -3.21
CA PRO A 152 -1.00 12.03 -3.37
C PRO A 152 -1.75 12.20 -2.04
N THR A 153 -2.38 13.37 -1.88
CA THR A 153 -3.20 13.71 -0.72
C THR A 153 -4.66 13.89 -1.14
N PHE A 154 -5.58 13.63 -0.22
CA PHE A 154 -7.02 13.73 -0.44
C PHE A 154 -7.67 14.51 0.68
N THR A 155 -8.57 15.44 0.34
CA THR A 155 -9.26 16.30 1.31
C THR A 155 -10.73 15.93 1.46
N ASP A 156 -11.39 15.63 0.36
CA ASP A 156 -12.84 15.36 0.35
C ASP A 156 -13.18 13.97 0.91
N ALA A 157 -14.36 13.81 1.46
CA ALA A 157 -14.89 12.52 1.86
C ALA A 157 -15.02 11.58 0.64
N GLY A 158 -14.56 10.35 0.84
CA GLY A 158 -14.53 9.33 -0.22
C GLY A 158 -13.57 8.20 0.10
N ASN A 159 -13.53 7.23 -0.80
CA ASN A 159 -12.57 6.13 -0.78
C ASN A 159 -11.64 6.28 -1.97
N TYR A 160 -10.34 6.32 -1.69
CA TYR A 160 -9.30 6.50 -2.67
C TYR A 160 -8.28 5.38 -2.56
N THR A 161 -7.73 4.95 -3.69
CA THR A 161 -6.64 3.98 -3.74
C THR A 161 -5.43 4.66 -4.35
N VAL A 162 -4.31 4.53 -3.66
CA VAL A 162 -2.98 4.94 -4.15
C VAL A 162 -2.22 3.70 -4.51
N TYR A 163 -1.76 3.62 -5.74
CA TYR A 163 -0.85 2.59 -6.22
C TYR A 163 0.58 3.10 -6.08
N TRP A 164 1.49 2.22 -5.75
CA TRP A 164 2.89 2.57 -5.56
C TRP A 164 3.83 1.54 -6.17
N GLN A 165 5.01 2.00 -6.53
CA GLN A 165 6.12 1.18 -6.97
C GLN A 165 7.36 1.56 -6.17
N ALA A 166 8.07 0.57 -5.63
CA ALA A 166 9.33 0.70 -4.91
C ALA A 166 10.45 0.08 -5.74
N THR A 167 11.50 0.85 -6.03
CA THR A 167 12.65 0.44 -6.83
C THR A 167 13.96 0.64 -6.08
N HIS A 168 14.89 -0.30 -6.23
CA HIS A 168 16.24 -0.23 -5.71
C HIS A 168 17.19 -0.93 -6.70
N SER A 169 18.47 -0.49 -6.80
CA SER A 169 19.44 -1.03 -7.75
C SER A 169 19.71 -2.53 -7.57
N ASP A 170 19.69 -3.00 -6.34
CA ASP A 170 20.07 -4.38 -5.98
C ASP A 170 18.87 -5.26 -5.61
N CYS A 171 17.64 -4.75 -5.66
CA CYS A 171 16.42 -5.47 -5.33
C CYS A 171 15.51 -5.62 -6.55
N LEU A 172 14.65 -6.62 -6.50
CA LEU A 172 13.52 -6.71 -7.42
C LEU A 172 12.49 -5.63 -7.07
N THR A 173 11.93 -5.00 -8.09
CA THR A 173 10.87 -4.00 -7.94
C THR A 173 9.64 -4.60 -7.24
N THR A 174 9.11 -3.86 -6.26
CA THR A 174 7.86 -4.20 -5.59
C THR A 174 6.79 -3.17 -5.95
N THR A 175 5.58 -3.62 -6.17
CA THR A 175 4.41 -2.77 -6.41
C THR A 175 3.28 -3.16 -5.48
N GLY A 176 2.40 -2.21 -5.18
CA GLY A 176 1.23 -2.47 -4.36
C GLY A 176 0.26 -1.31 -4.35
N SER A 177 -0.70 -1.39 -3.45
CA SER A 177 -1.68 -0.33 -3.25
C SER A 177 -1.97 -0.12 -1.77
N VAL A 178 -2.46 1.07 -1.45
CA VAL A 178 -2.84 1.49 -0.10
C VAL A 178 -4.05 2.41 -0.20
N ASN A 179 -4.92 2.39 0.80
CA ASN A 179 -6.20 3.09 0.74
C ASN A 179 -6.25 4.30 1.66
N VAL A 180 -7.05 5.29 1.23
CA VAL A 180 -7.46 6.44 2.04
C VAL A 180 -8.98 6.43 2.10
N THR A 181 -9.54 6.35 3.29
CA THR A 181 -10.97 6.48 3.55
C THR A 181 -11.21 7.71 4.38
N ILE A 182 -11.94 8.68 3.83
CA ILE A 182 -12.38 9.88 4.53
C ILE A 182 -13.90 9.78 4.62
N GLU A 183 -14.41 9.56 5.82
CA GLU A 183 -15.84 9.50 6.09
C GLU A 183 -16.44 10.90 6.09
N LYS A 184 -17.73 11.02 5.77
CA LYS A 184 -18.44 12.29 5.88
C LYS A 184 -18.53 12.72 7.34
N ALA A 185 -18.26 14.01 7.57
CA ALA A 185 -18.43 14.62 8.87
C ALA A 185 -19.92 14.78 9.21
N GLU A 186 -20.21 14.86 10.50
CA GLU A 186 -21.53 15.26 10.99
C GLU A 186 -21.76 16.75 10.68
N ALA A 187 -22.93 17.07 10.10
CA ALA A 187 -23.35 18.44 9.99
C ALA A 187 -23.89 18.93 11.33
N TRP A 188 -23.68 20.21 11.64
CA TRP A 188 -24.44 20.88 12.69
C TRP A 188 -25.45 21.83 12.07
N MET A 189 -26.55 22.09 12.76
CA MET A 189 -27.58 23.02 12.38
C MET A 189 -28.01 23.87 13.58
N SER A 190 -28.18 25.16 13.37
CA SER A 190 -28.79 26.10 14.30
C SER A 190 -29.99 26.77 13.64
N ILE A 191 -31.05 26.93 14.37
CA ILE A 191 -32.31 27.56 13.95
C ILE A 191 -32.50 28.86 14.74
N ASP A 192 -32.75 29.97 14.04
CA ASP A 192 -33.14 31.25 14.62
C ASP A 192 -34.51 31.68 14.05
N THR A 193 -35.42 32.01 14.92
CA THR A 193 -36.78 32.42 14.58
C THR A 193 -37.10 33.87 14.94
N SER A 194 -36.10 34.65 15.36
CA SER A 194 -36.27 36.01 15.88
C SER A 194 -36.79 37.04 14.86
N ASN A 195 -36.65 36.75 13.55
CA ASN A 195 -36.99 37.66 12.46
C ASN A 195 -38.31 37.30 11.73
N GLY A 196 -39.16 36.48 12.34
CA GLY A 196 -40.45 36.10 11.74
C GLY A 196 -40.40 35.04 10.65
N TYR A 197 -39.24 34.41 10.46
CA TYR A 197 -39.01 33.23 9.61
C TYR A 197 -38.03 32.31 10.31
N ILE A 198 -37.90 31.06 9.80
CA ILE A 198 -36.92 30.12 10.32
C ILE A 198 -35.60 30.31 9.54
N ALA A 199 -34.62 30.99 10.18
CA ALA A 199 -33.29 31.11 9.62
C ALA A 199 -32.44 29.86 9.99
N VAL A 200 -31.74 29.29 9.02
CA VAL A 200 -30.94 28.07 9.18
C VAL A 200 -29.46 28.37 8.98
N SER A 201 -28.66 28.11 10.00
CA SER A 201 -27.22 28.15 9.93
C SER A 201 -26.67 26.70 10.02
N SER A 202 -25.64 26.38 9.25
CA SER A 202 -25.00 25.08 9.24
C SER A 202 -23.58 25.18 8.70
N ASN A 203 -22.71 24.23 9.07
CA ASN A 203 -21.39 24.03 8.44
C ASN A 203 -21.50 23.32 7.08
N SER A 204 -22.69 22.80 6.74
CA SER A 204 -22.94 22.13 5.47
C SER A 204 -23.69 23.02 4.51
N GLU A 205 -23.28 23.07 3.24
CA GLU A 205 -23.96 23.76 2.13
C GLU A 205 -25.07 22.90 1.49
N GLY A 206 -25.51 21.86 2.20
CA GLY A 206 -26.60 20.97 1.75
C GLY A 206 -27.88 21.74 1.49
N THR A 207 -28.67 21.25 0.53
CA THR A 207 -29.97 21.81 0.18
C THR A 207 -30.92 21.81 1.38
N ILE A 208 -31.55 22.94 1.66
CA ILE A 208 -32.55 23.06 2.71
C ILE A 208 -33.90 22.55 2.17
N SER A 209 -34.58 21.75 2.96
CA SER A 209 -35.96 21.37 2.76
C SER A 209 -36.73 21.47 4.08
N ALA A 210 -38.02 21.67 4.01
CA ALA A 210 -38.85 21.72 5.22
C ALA A 210 -40.24 21.13 4.95
N THR A 211 -40.83 20.54 5.99
CA THR A 211 -42.17 19.95 5.95
C THR A 211 -42.93 20.33 7.20
N SER A 212 -44.25 20.49 7.08
CA SER A 212 -45.15 20.78 8.20
C SER A 212 -45.81 19.47 8.70
N SER A 213 -45.93 19.34 10.02
CA SER A 213 -46.66 18.23 10.66
C SER A 213 -48.19 18.31 10.47
N ASN A 214 -48.71 19.49 10.11
CA ASN A 214 -50.15 19.69 9.91
C ASN A 214 -50.42 20.61 8.72
N THR A 215 -50.72 19.97 7.56
CA THR A 215 -50.99 20.67 6.31
C THR A 215 -52.34 21.39 6.29
N SER A 216 -53.24 21.12 7.25
CA SER A 216 -54.49 21.88 7.41
C SER A 216 -54.27 23.28 7.99
N ILE A 217 -53.19 23.47 8.74
CA ILE A 217 -52.77 24.75 9.30
C ILE A 217 -51.70 25.42 8.42
N VAL A 218 -50.64 24.64 8.03
CA VAL A 218 -49.57 25.08 7.16
C VAL A 218 -49.36 24.05 6.05
N ASN A 219 -49.80 24.37 4.83
CA ASN A 219 -49.66 23.49 3.66
C ASN A 219 -48.46 23.85 2.76
N ASN A 220 -47.90 25.00 2.98
CA ASN A 220 -46.74 25.48 2.18
C ASN A 220 -45.66 26.03 3.08
N VAL A 221 -44.43 25.59 2.80
CA VAL A 221 -43.18 26.06 3.41
C VAL A 221 -42.28 26.50 2.25
N ALA A 222 -42.10 27.80 2.11
CA ALA A 222 -41.27 28.36 1.06
C ALA A 222 -39.82 28.44 1.50
N ILE A 223 -38.89 28.01 0.67
CA ILE A 223 -37.45 28.06 0.91
C ILE A 223 -36.87 29.22 0.11
N GLU A 224 -36.26 30.17 0.78
CA GLU A 224 -35.54 31.29 0.15
C GLU A 224 -34.10 31.32 0.70
N GLY A 225 -33.14 30.80 -0.10
CA GLY A 225 -31.76 30.61 0.33
C GLY A 225 -31.67 29.72 1.57
N ARG A 226 -31.26 30.26 2.71
CA ARG A 226 -31.17 29.54 3.98
C ARG A 226 -32.27 29.96 4.97
N SER A 227 -33.40 30.41 4.46
CA SER A 227 -34.57 30.79 5.26
C SER A 227 -35.78 29.95 4.85
N VAL A 228 -36.58 29.57 5.85
CA VAL A 228 -37.82 28.84 5.67
C VAL A 228 -38.97 29.75 6.08
N LYS A 229 -39.80 30.13 5.13
CA LYS A 229 -41.04 30.88 5.36
C LYS A 229 -42.19 29.93 5.55
N VAL A 230 -42.92 30.08 6.63
CA VAL A 230 -44.09 29.29 6.97
C VAL A 230 -45.34 30.01 6.50
N LEU A 231 -46.08 29.40 5.58
CA LEU A 231 -47.26 30.03 4.97
C LEU A 231 -48.53 29.28 5.44
N PRO A 232 -49.48 29.93 6.12
CA PRO A 232 -50.74 29.36 6.52
C PRO A 232 -51.55 28.83 5.33
N THR A 233 -52.28 27.73 5.50
CA THR A 233 -53.10 27.08 4.46
C THR A 233 -54.17 27.97 3.90
N LYS A 234 -54.81 28.74 4.80
CA LYS A 234 -55.89 29.67 4.49
C LYS A 234 -55.99 30.75 5.55
N TYR A 235 -56.67 31.79 5.18
CA TYR A 235 -57.04 32.83 6.12
C TYR A 235 -57.85 32.26 7.31
N GLY A 236 -57.45 32.63 8.53
CA GLY A 236 -58.08 32.08 9.76
C GLY A 236 -57.53 30.73 10.27
N SER A 237 -56.59 30.11 9.60
CA SER A 237 -55.88 28.98 10.15
C SER A 237 -55.10 29.39 11.40
N ALA A 238 -55.27 28.67 12.48
CA ALA A 238 -54.59 28.90 13.75
C ALA A 238 -54.23 27.60 14.44
N GLY A 239 -53.12 27.62 15.17
CA GLY A 239 -52.65 26.46 15.93
C GLY A 239 -51.12 26.38 15.92
N THR A 240 -50.62 25.44 16.71
CA THR A 240 -49.19 25.10 16.72
C THR A 240 -48.93 23.95 15.79
N VAL A 241 -47.88 24.08 14.98
CA VAL A 241 -47.40 23.02 14.08
C VAL A 241 -45.91 22.84 14.26
N ASP A 242 -45.42 21.64 14.03
CA ASP A 242 -44.01 21.37 13.98
C ASP A 242 -43.51 21.43 12.53
N ILE A 243 -42.51 22.24 12.30
CA ILE A 243 -41.80 22.34 11.01
C ILE A 243 -40.51 21.54 11.13
N THR A 244 -40.43 20.44 10.42
CA THR A 244 -39.18 19.69 10.28
C THR A 244 -38.34 20.33 9.20
N VAL A 245 -37.20 20.86 9.58
CA VAL A 245 -36.19 21.43 8.67
C VAL A 245 -35.07 20.43 8.48
N ASN A 246 -34.67 20.21 7.25
CA ASN A 246 -33.58 19.32 6.89
C ASN A 246 -32.54 20.06 6.06
N VAL A 247 -31.26 19.90 6.41
CA VAL A 247 -30.11 20.24 5.57
C VAL A 247 -29.62 18.94 4.92
N GLY A 248 -29.71 18.87 3.60
CA GLY A 248 -29.40 17.67 2.84
C GLY A 248 -27.91 17.29 2.92
N GLU A 249 -27.66 16.04 2.58
CA GLU A 249 -26.31 15.49 2.51
C GLU A 249 -25.50 16.19 1.40
N THR A 250 -24.21 16.36 1.64
CA THR A 250 -23.24 16.85 0.66
C THR A 250 -22.14 15.83 0.41
N LYS A 251 -21.16 16.20 -0.39
CA LYS A 251 -19.96 15.37 -0.57
C LYS A 251 -19.27 15.07 0.76
N ASN A 252 -19.16 16.07 1.64
CA ASN A 252 -18.33 16.04 2.83
C ASN A 252 -19.11 15.95 4.16
N TYR A 253 -20.42 16.19 4.13
CA TYR A 253 -21.24 16.20 5.34
C TYR A 253 -22.46 15.30 5.19
N LYS A 254 -22.83 14.63 6.28
CA LYS A 254 -24.10 13.90 6.41
C LYS A 254 -25.26 14.90 6.48
N SER A 255 -26.47 14.45 6.16
CA SER A 255 -27.68 15.24 6.37
C SER A 255 -27.97 15.43 7.86
N ILE A 256 -28.64 16.54 8.20
CA ILE A 256 -29.12 16.82 9.55
C ILE A 256 -30.53 17.36 9.49
N SER A 257 -31.37 17.02 10.48
CA SER A 257 -32.74 17.50 10.62
C SER A 257 -32.98 18.04 12.02
N ALA A 258 -33.79 19.08 12.12
CA ALA A 258 -34.30 19.60 13.38
C ALA A 258 -35.79 19.96 13.25
N VAL A 259 -36.49 19.96 14.37
CA VAL A 259 -37.91 20.29 14.45
C VAL A 259 -38.04 21.62 15.18
N GLN A 260 -38.79 22.55 14.57
CA GLN A 260 -39.15 23.83 15.15
C GLN A 260 -40.66 23.94 15.27
N SER A 261 -41.17 24.08 16.50
CA SER A 261 -42.59 24.36 16.74
C SER A 261 -42.86 25.85 16.42
N VAL A 262 -43.88 26.07 15.61
CA VAL A 262 -44.34 27.37 15.17
C VAL A 262 -45.83 27.56 15.53
N THR A 263 -46.19 28.66 16.19
CA THR A 263 -47.56 29.00 16.46
C THR A 263 -48.06 29.98 15.41
N VAL A 264 -49.04 29.54 14.64
CA VAL A 264 -49.77 30.37 13.69
C VAL A 264 -50.95 31.00 14.40
N SER A 265 -51.01 32.27 14.46
CA SER A 265 -52.16 33.00 15.06
C SER A 265 -53.15 33.41 13.98
N SER A 266 -54.43 33.13 14.16
CA SER A 266 -55.46 33.72 13.30
C SER A 266 -55.54 35.24 13.62
N ARG A 267 -55.14 36.03 12.69
CA ARG A 267 -55.44 37.47 12.81
C ARG A 267 -56.94 37.67 12.46
N LEU A 268 -57.76 37.85 13.47
CA LEU A 268 -59.09 38.36 13.25
C LEU A 268 -58.95 39.78 12.69
N ILE A 269 -59.29 40.01 11.42
CA ILE A 269 -59.50 41.35 10.94
C ILE A 269 -60.85 41.79 11.45
N PRO A 270 -60.96 42.80 12.34
CA PRO A 270 -62.26 43.32 12.70
C PRO A 270 -62.82 44.05 11.50
N GLY A 271 -63.96 43.51 10.98
CA GLY A 271 -64.81 44.24 10.05
C GLY A 271 -64.23 44.56 8.68
N ASN A 272 -64.72 43.89 7.70
CA ASN A 272 -64.84 44.20 6.25
C ASN A 272 -63.94 45.34 5.71
N THR A 273 -62.64 45.24 5.83
CA THR A 273 -61.71 46.04 5.09
C THR A 273 -60.76 45.14 4.29
N THR A 274 -61.07 45.03 3.02
CA THR A 274 -60.15 44.48 2.04
C THR A 274 -58.91 45.41 1.98
N TRP A 275 -57.84 45.05 2.68
CA TRP A 275 -56.54 45.67 2.43
C TRP A 275 -55.96 44.99 1.20
N TRP A 276 -56.14 45.65 0.06
CA TRP A 276 -55.48 45.31 -1.18
C TRP A 276 -54.09 45.98 -1.11
N ASN A 277 -53.00 45.19 -1.04
CA ASN A 277 -51.67 45.70 -1.25
C ASN A 277 -51.47 45.74 -2.79
N PRO A 278 -51.18 46.90 -3.40
CA PRO A 278 -51.03 47.03 -4.84
C PRO A 278 -49.88 46.14 -5.43
N ASP A 279 -48.96 45.63 -4.61
CA ASP A 279 -47.83 44.83 -5.05
C ASP A 279 -48.07 43.32 -4.91
N GLY A 280 -49.30 42.86 -4.55
CA GLY A 280 -49.70 41.46 -4.54
C GLY A 280 -49.01 40.57 -3.48
N GLU A 281 -48.23 41.14 -2.60
CA GLU A 281 -47.58 40.44 -1.52
C GLU A 281 -48.37 40.49 -0.23
N TYR A 282 -48.83 39.33 0.23
CA TYR A 282 -49.37 39.19 1.58
C TYR A 282 -48.20 39.09 2.59
N SER A 283 -47.81 40.22 3.21
CA SER A 283 -46.85 40.12 4.31
C SER A 283 -47.59 39.66 5.57
N TYR A 284 -47.42 38.41 5.91
CA TYR A 284 -47.77 37.86 7.21
C TYR A 284 -46.54 37.97 8.11
N GLY A 285 -46.57 38.86 9.05
CA GLY A 285 -45.57 38.94 10.11
C GLY A 285 -45.89 37.87 11.17
N TYR A 286 -45.08 36.88 11.29
CA TYR A 286 -45.30 35.75 12.17
C TYR A 286 -44.04 35.16 12.69
N LEU A 287 -43.79 35.39 13.91
CA LEU A 287 -43.31 34.44 14.92
C LEU A 287 -43.43 35.10 16.28
#